data_19eefa0e647b29c16d79d311b705c6d7
#
_entry.id   19eefa0e647b29c16d79d311b705c6d7
#
_cell.length_a   1.000
_cell.length_b   1.000
_cell.length_c   1.000
_cell.angle_alpha   90.00
_cell.angle_beta   90.00
_cell.angle_gamma   90.00
#
_symmetry.space_group_name_H-M   'P 1'
#
loop_
_entity.id
_entity.type
_entity.pdbx_description
1 polymer ?
#
loop_
_entity_poly.entity_id
_entity_poly.type
_entity_poly.pdbx_seq_one_letter_code
_entity_poly.pdbx_strand_id
1 'polypeptide(L)'
;LGLFALASCGNMSEKELQTTCASGVVMVQNRAYYEIRIPGMESLYFTSFDEADDLDNLTDDLSEIKPTEGYGTGFFVSRDGKIVTNNHVVSGENKKEAVSEALRQRISAILLSYVESYQEVSQSEEEAENAIEYFYGDDTELMELRERLDYLRKEKANLEKNVSRLLDINLKSLRLVYHNEVGVVLNHAMPTGKNSFMPCNVLRTDAEHDLAVIQLKSQITPQGSYIFTIPSKDPLTHYTFGEKIAQKFGYDKNEQIFMLSYNLGPQLAVTK
;
A
#
# COMPACT_ATOMS: atom_id res chain seq x y z
N LEU A 1 -2.00 -0.57 17.63
CA LEU A 1 -2.81 -1.31 18.62
C LEU A 1 -2.97 -2.73 18.11
N GLY A 2 -2.26 -3.70 18.74
CA GLY A 2 -2.29 -5.09 18.28
C GLY A 2 -3.65 -5.74 18.55
N LEU A 3 -4.07 -6.60 17.64
CA LEU A 3 -5.27 -7.42 17.78
C LEU A 3 -5.07 -8.42 18.92
N PHE A 4 -5.87 -8.33 19.96
CA PHE A 4 -5.84 -9.27 21.07
C PHE A 4 -6.72 -10.47 20.73
N ALA A 5 -6.13 -11.63 20.50
CA ALA A 5 -6.85 -12.89 20.53
C ALA A 5 -7.13 -13.23 22.01
N LEU A 6 -8.24 -12.73 22.55
CA LEU A 6 -8.74 -13.15 23.85
C LEU A 6 -9.31 -14.57 23.72
N ALA A 7 -8.46 -15.57 23.79
CA ALA A 7 -8.91 -16.92 23.98
C ALA A 7 -9.24 -17.08 25.46
N SER A 8 -10.51 -17.20 25.80
CA SER A 8 -10.95 -17.74 27.13
C SER A 8 -10.65 -19.24 27.12
N CYS A 9 -9.39 -19.58 27.17
CA CYS A 9 -8.91 -20.92 27.49
C CYS A 9 -8.83 -20.98 28.99
N GLY A 10 -9.81 -21.61 29.66
CA GLY A 10 -9.78 -21.79 31.11
C GLY A 10 -8.42 -22.37 31.53
N ASN A 11 -7.79 -21.78 32.56
CA ASN A 11 -6.57 -22.19 33.27
C ASN A 11 -5.46 -22.90 32.49
N MET A 12 -5.25 -22.59 31.19
CA MET A 12 -4.11 -23.11 30.43
C MET A 12 -2.81 -22.46 30.90
N SER A 13 -1.78 -23.25 31.08
CA SER A 13 -0.43 -22.75 31.33
C SER A 13 0.12 -22.06 30.10
N GLU A 14 1.09 -21.14 30.23
CA GLU A 14 1.78 -20.48 29.12
C GLU A 14 2.27 -21.48 28.07
N LYS A 15 2.85 -22.61 28.51
CA LYS A 15 3.33 -23.67 27.64
C LYS A 15 2.20 -24.34 26.84
N GLU A 16 1.05 -24.55 27.44
CA GLU A 16 -0.14 -25.10 26.76
C GLU A 16 -0.70 -24.10 25.75
N LEU A 17 -0.73 -22.82 26.07
CA LEU A 17 -1.11 -21.76 25.13
C LEU A 17 -0.18 -21.73 23.92
N GLN A 18 1.15 -21.77 24.14
CA GLN A 18 2.15 -21.82 23.08
C GLN A 18 2.02 -23.07 22.20
N THR A 19 1.76 -24.23 22.77
CA THR A 19 1.69 -25.48 22.01
C THR A 19 0.34 -25.69 21.32
N THR A 20 -0.74 -25.29 21.95
CA THR A 20 -2.12 -25.55 21.44
C THR A 20 -2.63 -24.40 20.59
N CYS A 21 -2.62 -23.17 21.13
CA CYS A 21 -3.20 -22.02 20.46
C CYS A 21 -2.32 -21.47 19.32
N ALA A 22 -1.00 -21.63 19.43
CA ALA A 22 -0.06 -21.15 18.41
C ALA A 22 -0.31 -21.75 17.02
N SER A 23 -0.85 -22.97 16.93
CA SER A 23 -1.20 -23.60 15.66
C SER A 23 -2.34 -22.88 14.91
N GLY A 24 -3.13 -22.09 15.62
CA GLY A 24 -4.22 -21.28 15.05
C GLY A 24 -3.80 -19.85 14.70
N VAL A 25 -2.59 -19.43 15.08
CA VAL A 25 -2.05 -18.11 14.78
C VAL A 25 -1.20 -18.21 13.51
N VAL A 26 -1.42 -17.27 12.59
CA VAL A 26 -0.76 -17.23 11.28
C VAL A 26 -0.10 -15.90 11.05
N MET A 27 1.00 -15.92 10.29
CA MET A 27 1.56 -14.69 9.73
C MET A 27 0.74 -14.30 8.49
N VAL A 28 0.17 -13.11 8.49
CA VAL A 28 -0.48 -12.52 7.33
C VAL A 28 0.59 -11.78 6.54
N GLN A 29 0.67 -12.06 5.24
CA GLN A 29 1.53 -11.35 4.30
C GLN A 29 0.65 -10.65 3.27
N ASN A 30 0.96 -9.39 3.01
CA ASN A 30 0.32 -8.57 2.00
C ASN A 30 1.38 -8.01 1.06
N ARG A 31 1.24 -8.25 -0.24
CA ARG A 31 2.06 -7.66 -1.30
C ARG A 31 1.21 -6.67 -2.04
N ALA A 32 1.67 -5.42 -2.11
CA ALA A 32 0.81 -4.38 -2.62
C ALA A 32 1.56 -3.28 -3.38
N TYR A 33 0.81 -2.59 -4.23
CA TYR A 33 1.21 -1.38 -4.93
C TYR A 33 -0.03 -0.52 -5.22
N TYR A 34 0.19 0.70 -5.64
CA TYR A 34 -0.87 1.64 -6.00
C TYR A 34 -0.86 1.93 -7.49
N GLU A 35 -2.04 2.14 -8.04
CA GLU A 35 -2.25 2.61 -9.40
C GLU A 35 -3.01 3.95 -9.37
N ILE A 36 -2.50 4.93 -10.08
CA ILE A 36 -3.12 6.23 -10.27
C ILE A 36 -3.76 6.24 -11.65
N ARG A 37 -5.07 6.45 -11.70
CA ARG A 37 -5.84 6.60 -12.94
C ARG A 37 -6.33 8.02 -13.10
N ILE A 38 -5.95 8.65 -14.20
CA ILE A 38 -6.44 9.97 -14.60
C ILE A 38 -7.06 9.82 -15.99
N PRO A 39 -8.32 10.23 -16.20
CA PRO A 39 -8.97 10.11 -17.50
C PRO A 39 -8.16 10.77 -18.63
N GLY A 40 -7.95 10.05 -19.73
CA GLY A 40 -7.17 10.53 -20.87
C GLY A 40 -5.66 10.39 -20.75
N MET A 41 -5.16 9.80 -19.65
CA MET A 41 -3.74 9.49 -19.46
C MET A 41 -3.53 7.98 -19.28
N GLU A 42 -2.30 7.53 -19.52
CA GLU A 42 -1.86 6.20 -19.09
C GLU A 42 -1.81 6.14 -17.56
N SER A 43 -2.01 4.92 -17.02
CA SER A 43 -1.93 4.72 -15.57
C SER A 43 -0.50 4.93 -15.09
N LEU A 44 -0.36 5.51 -13.89
CA LEU A 44 0.90 5.58 -13.19
C LEU A 44 0.87 4.63 -12.00
N TYR A 45 2.01 4.11 -11.62
CA TYR A 45 2.13 3.13 -10.54
C TYR A 45 3.18 3.59 -9.53
N PHE A 46 2.99 3.27 -8.26
CA PHE A 46 3.97 3.50 -7.21
C PHE A 46 3.84 2.45 -6.10
N THR A 47 4.88 2.28 -5.29
CA THR A 47 4.92 1.18 -4.31
C THR A 47 4.36 1.57 -2.95
N SER A 48 4.71 2.73 -2.44
CA SER A 48 4.36 3.19 -1.08
C SER A 48 4.41 4.71 -0.99
N PHE A 49 3.96 5.23 0.14
CA PHE A 49 4.21 6.60 0.54
C PHE A 49 5.44 6.63 1.45
N ASP A 50 6.32 7.60 1.27
CA ASP A 50 7.41 7.87 2.19
C ASP A 50 6.94 8.66 3.43
N GLU A 51 7.88 9.02 4.32
CA GLU A 51 7.57 9.79 5.54
C GLU A 51 7.04 11.21 5.26
N ALA A 52 7.30 11.76 4.08
CA ALA A 52 6.82 13.06 3.62
C ALA A 52 5.53 12.98 2.79
N ASP A 53 4.92 11.79 2.71
CA ASP A 53 3.78 11.47 1.85
C ASP A 53 4.08 11.60 0.34
N ASP A 54 5.36 11.56 -0.07
CA ASP A 54 5.72 11.47 -1.49
C ASP A 54 5.63 10.02 -2.01
N LEU A 55 5.65 9.85 -3.33
CA LEU A 55 5.38 8.59 -4.03
C LEU A 55 6.68 7.85 -4.34
N ASP A 56 6.89 6.72 -3.66
CA ASP A 56 8.04 5.85 -3.90
C ASP A 56 7.91 5.09 -5.21
N ASN A 57 8.99 5.11 -6.02
CA ASN A 57 9.09 4.36 -7.27
C ASN A 57 7.95 4.65 -8.26
N LEU A 58 7.59 5.93 -8.43
CA LEU A 58 6.58 6.34 -9.41
C LEU A 58 7.08 6.05 -10.83
N THR A 59 6.29 5.27 -11.60
CA THR A 59 6.56 4.87 -12.97
C THR A 59 5.27 4.73 -13.77
N ASP A 60 5.35 4.75 -15.09
CA ASP A 60 4.27 4.39 -16.03
C ASP A 60 4.38 2.94 -16.52
N ASP A 61 5.48 2.24 -16.21
CA ASP A 61 5.68 0.83 -16.54
C ASP A 61 5.40 -0.09 -15.36
N LEU A 62 4.27 -0.79 -15.40
CA LEU A 62 3.89 -1.78 -14.38
C LEU A 62 4.96 -2.87 -14.17
N SER A 63 5.76 -3.19 -15.19
CA SER A 63 6.79 -4.23 -15.08
C SER A 63 7.97 -3.84 -14.17
N GLU A 64 8.17 -2.55 -13.93
CA GLU A 64 9.19 -2.03 -13.02
C GLU A 64 8.76 -2.07 -11.55
N ILE A 65 7.45 -2.20 -11.28
CA ILE A 65 6.92 -2.20 -9.93
C ILE A 65 7.33 -3.48 -9.19
N LYS A 66 7.99 -3.28 -8.07
CA LYS A 66 8.24 -4.32 -7.07
C LYS A 66 7.30 -4.08 -5.89
N PRO A 67 6.20 -4.87 -5.77
CA PRO A 67 5.23 -4.67 -4.70
C PRO A 67 5.91 -4.64 -3.32
N THR A 68 5.49 -3.74 -2.46
CA THR A 68 5.92 -3.73 -1.05
C THR A 68 5.33 -4.93 -0.32
N GLU A 69 6.07 -5.46 0.65
CA GLU A 69 5.62 -6.55 1.49
C GLU A 69 5.33 -6.04 2.91
N GLY A 70 4.07 -6.20 3.33
CA GLY A 70 3.62 -5.95 4.68
C GLY A 70 3.33 -7.26 5.41
N TYR A 71 3.56 -7.28 6.71
CA TYR A 71 3.35 -8.44 7.56
C TYR A 71 2.50 -8.10 8.76
N GLY A 72 1.71 -9.05 9.20
CA GLY A 72 0.89 -8.93 10.39
C GLY A 72 0.54 -10.28 10.99
N THR A 73 -0.28 -10.24 12.02
CA THR A 73 -0.76 -11.44 12.70
C THR A 73 -2.24 -11.65 12.39
N GLY A 74 -2.61 -12.90 12.16
CA GLY A 74 -4.00 -13.32 12.07
C GLY A 74 -4.24 -14.59 12.86
N PHE A 75 -5.50 -14.93 13.07
CA PHE A 75 -5.87 -16.17 13.76
C PHE A 75 -7.16 -16.76 13.18
N PHE A 76 -7.20 -18.09 13.08
CA PHE A 76 -8.36 -18.81 12.55
C PHE A 76 -9.56 -18.72 13.50
N VAL A 77 -10.72 -18.36 12.95
CA VAL A 77 -11.98 -18.25 13.70
C VAL A 77 -13.07 -19.20 13.20
N SER A 78 -12.80 -19.96 12.15
CA SER A 78 -13.76 -20.91 11.58
C SER A 78 -13.09 -22.06 10.86
N ARG A 79 -13.84 -23.17 10.63
CA ARG A 79 -13.36 -24.34 9.89
C ARG A 79 -13.28 -24.11 8.39
N ASP A 80 -13.97 -23.11 7.86
CA ASP A 80 -13.98 -22.73 6.45
C ASP A 80 -12.88 -21.70 6.08
N GLY A 81 -11.83 -21.62 6.91
CA GLY A 81 -10.62 -20.82 6.61
C GLY A 81 -10.75 -19.33 6.86
N LYS A 82 -11.71 -18.86 7.66
CA LYS A 82 -11.79 -17.45 8.05
C LYS A 82 -10.77 -17.11 9.12
N ILE A 83 -10.14 -15.97 8.93
CA ILE A 83 -9.05 -15.43 9.76
C ILE A 83 -9.39 -13.99 10.09
N VAL A 84 -9.20 -13.61 11.34
CA VAL A 84 -9.27 -12.21 11.78
C VAL A 84 -7.84 -11.66 11.83
N THR A 85 -7.68 -10.44 11.34
CA THR A 85 -6.41 -9.68 11.33
C THR A 85 -6.71 -8.19 11.48
N ASN A 86 -5.68 -7.34 11.48
CA ASN A 86 -5.84 -5.89 11.47
C ASN A 86 -6.16 -5.37 10.06
N ASN A 87 -6.95 -4.29 9.98
CA ASN A 87 -7.30 -3.64 8.72
C ASN A 87 -6.05 -3.09 8.01
N HIS A 88 -5.15 -2.41 8.74
CA HIS A 88 -3.94 -1.82 8.17
C HIS A 88 -3.01 -2.86 7.52
N VAL A 89 -3.10 -4.15 7.89
CA VAL A 89 -2.29 -5.23 7.28
C VAL A 89 -2.75 -5.55 5.87
N VAL A 90 -4.05 -5.41 5.57
CA VAL A 90 -4.65 -5.86 4.31
C VAL A 90 -5.24 -4.74 3.46
N SER A 91 -5.31 -3.52 3.99
CA SER A 91 -5.87 -2.35 3.32
C SER A 91 -4.80 -1.33 3.01
N GLY A 92 -4.93 -0.67 1.87
CA GLY A 92 -4.11 0.48 1.51
C GLY A 92 -4.60 1.76 2.15
N GLU A 93 -3.73 2.74 2.22
CA GLU A 93 -4.06 4.09 2.64
C GLU A 93 -4.72 4.85 1.50
N ASN A 94 -5.84 5.51 1.78
CA ASN A 94 -6.51 6.36 0.79
C ASN A 94 -6.02 7.81 0.96
N LYS A 95 -4.78 8.08 0.52
CA LYS A 95 -4.15 9.42 0.54
C LYS A 95 -4.28 10.12 -0.82
N LYS A 96 -5.48 10.19 -1.37
CA LYS A 96 -5.74 10.81 -2.68
C LYS A 96 -5.23 12.25 -2.76
N GLU A 97 -5.37 13.01 -1.70
CA GLU A 97 -4.94 14.40 -1.59
C GLU A 97 -3.41 14.50 -1.66
N ALA A 98 -2.68 13.64 -0.95
CA ALA A 98 -1.22 13.57 -0.99
C ALA A 98 -0.74 13.20 -2.41
N VAL A 99 -1.35 12.19 -3.05
CA VAL A 99 -1.05 11.84 -4.44
C VAL A 99 -1.27 13.02 -5.38
N SER A 100 -2.39 13.74 -5.22
CA SER A 100 -2.69 14.90 -6.07
C SER A 100 -1.67 16.03 -5.87
N GLU A 101 -1.19 16.24 -4.66
CA GLU A 101 -0.17 17.25 -4.35
C GLU A 101 1.21 16.86 -4.91
N ALA A 102 1.64 15.62 -4.70
CA ALA A 102 2.89 15.10 -5.25
C ALA A 102 2.94 15.20 -6.79
N LEU A 103 1.83 14.84 -7.46
CA LEU A 103 1.73 14.99 -8.92
C LEU A 103 1.73 16.45 -9.35
N ARG A 104 1.05 17.35 -8.61
CA ARG A 104 1.05 18.80 -8.92
C ARG A 104 2.45 19.38 -8.85
N GLN A 105 3.23 19.03 -7.84
CA GLN A 105 4.62 19.48 -7.69
C GLN A 105 5.49 18.99 -8.87
N ARG A 106 5.35 17.72 -9.26
CA ARG A 106 6.08 17.15 -10.41
C ARG A 106 5.68 17.80 -11.74
N ILE A 107 4.38 18.00 -11.98
CA ILE A 107 3.88 18.71 -13.17
C ILE A 107 4.41 20.13 -13.18
N SER A 108 4.42 20.84 -12.05
CA SER A 108 4.94 22.20 -11.95
C SER A 108 6.43 22.26 -12.25
N ALA A 109 7.24 21.29 -11.78
CA ALA A 109 8.66 21.22 -12.08
C ALA A 109 8.91 20.98 -13.58
N ILE A 110 8.14 20.09 -14.22
CA ILE A 110 8.22 19.83 -15.66
C ILE A 110 7.81 21.08 -16.46
N LEU A 111 6.74 21.78 -16.05
CA LEU A 111 6.31 23.02 -16.70
C LEU A 111 7.39 24.09 -16.63
N LEU A 112 8.08 24.26 -15.50
CA LEU A 112 9.20 25.20 -15.38
C LEU A 112 10.32 24.86 -16.36
N SER A 113 10.72 23.60 -16.46
CA SER A 113 11.75 23.18 -17.41
C SER A 113 11.33 23.43 -18.88
N TYR A 114 10.05 23.23 -19.21
CA TYR A 114 9.54 23.56 -20.55
C TYR A 114 9.52 25.06 -20.82
N VAL A 115 9.24 25.90 -19.82
CA VAL A 115 9.30 27.37 -19.96
C VAL A 115 10.74 27.82 -20.21
N GLU A 116 11.72 27.27 -19.50
CA GLU A 116 13.15 27.54 -19.74
C GLU A 116 13.56 27.13 -21.16
N SER A 117 13.26 25.90 -21.57
CA SER A 117 13.54 25.42 -22.93
C SER A 117 12.86 26.27 -24.01
N TYR A 118 11.61 26.69 -23.77
CA TYR A 118 10.89 27.57 -24.71
C TYR A 118 11.56 28.92 -24.87
N GLN A 119 12.08 29.52 -23.77
CA GLN A 119 12.82 30.78 -23.83
C GLN A 119 14.11 30.64 -24.63
N GLU A 120 14.88 29.55 -24.40
CA GLU A 120 16.11 29.28 -25.13
C GLU A 120 15.86 29.07 -26.65
N VAL A 121 14.82 28.27 -26.96
CA VAL A 121 14.43 28.03 -28.36
C VAL A 121 13.96 29.33 -29.05
N SER A 122 13.16 30.14 -28.31
CA SER A 122 12.65 31.41 -28.85
C SER A 122 13.77 32.43 -29.12
N GLN A 123 14.77 32.50 -28.21
CA GLN A 123 15.94 33.33 -28.42
C GLN A 123 16.76 32.86 -29.64
N SER A 124 16.98 31.53 -29.74
CA SER A 124 17.69 30.95 -30.89
C SER A 124 16.96 31.13 -32.21
N GLU A 125 15.62 31.12 -32.19
CA GLU A 125 14.77 31.42 -33.35
C GLU A 125 14.98 32.88 -33.83
N GLU A 126 14.93 33.84 -32.89
CA GLU A 126 15.16 35.28 -33.19
C GLU A 126 16.56 35.52 -33.71
N GLU A 127 17.59 34.88 -33.14
CA GLU A 127 18.97 34.96 -33.65
C GLU A 127 19.09 34.40 -35.06
N ALA A 128 18.44 33.28 -35.38
CA ALA A 128 18.44 32.69 -36.71
C ALA A 128 17.68 33.56 -37.74
N GLU A 129 16.55 34.15 -37.35
CA GLU A 129 15.79 35.10 -38.18
C GLU A 129 16.64 36.33 -38.52
N ASN A 130 17.28 36.93 -37.52
CA ASN A 130 18.17 38.07 -37.69
C ASN A 130 19.38 37.71 -38.59
N ALA A 131 19.98 36.50 -38.38
CA ALA A 131 21.07 36.04 -39.25
C ALA A 131 20.66 35.89 -40.71
N ILE A 132 19.44 35.45 -40.99
CA ILE A 132 18.90 35.35 -42.35
C ILE A 132 18.59 36.73 -42.94
N GLU A 133 18.03 37.65 -42.14
CA GLU A 133 17.70 39.01 -42.61
C GLU A 133 18.92 39.80 -43.06
N TYR A 134 20.03 39.66 -42.30
CA TYR A 134 21.28 40.37 -42.57
C TYR A 134 22.34 39.48 -43.28
N PHE A 135 21.91 38.42 -43.97
CA PHE A 135 22.81 37.45 -44.55
C PHE A 135 23.53 38.00 -45.83
N TYR A 136 24.87 37.85 -45.87
CA TYR A 136 25.75 38.21 -46.96
C TYR A 136 26.73 37.08 -47.30
N GLY A 137 26.26 35.85 -47.39
CA GLY A 137 27.05 34.65 -47.69
C GLY A 137 26.63 33.96 -48.99
N ASP A 138 27.02 32.70 -49.15
CA ASP A 138 26.60 31.88 -50.27
C ASP A 138 25.25 31.18 -50.05
N ASP A 139 24.65 30.64 -51.11
CA ASP A 139 23.33 30.00 -51.06
C ASP A 139 23.31 28.76 -50.17
N THR A 140 24.44 28.09 -49.94
CA THR A 140 24.55 26.90 -49.12
C THR A 140 24.40 27.26 -47.62
N GLU A 141 25.13 28.27 -47.19
CA GLU A 141 25.04 28.77 -45.81
C GLU A 141 23.64 29.33 -45.52
N LEU A 142 23.01 30.01 -46.46
CA LEU A 142 21.63 30.49 -46.32
C LEU A 142 20.65 29.35 -46.19
N MET A 143 20.87 28.25 -46.91
CA MET A 143 20.02 27.06 -46.81
C MET A 143 20.15 26.40 -45.43
N GLU A 144 21.36 26.27 -44.90
CA GLU A 144 21.60 25.75 -43.54
C GLU A 144 20.93 26.60 -42.45
N LEU A 145 20.97 27.93 -42.54
CA LEU A 145 20.28 28.83 -41.63
C LEU A 145 18.77 28.66 -41.69
N ARG A 146 18.19 28.48 -42.88
CA ARG A 146 16.75 28.23 -43.04
C ARG A 146 16.32 26.87 -42.47
N GLU A 147 17.13 25.82 -42.70
CA GLU A 147 16.85 24.50 -42.08
C GLU A 147 16.90 24.56 -40.57
N ARG A 148 17.87 25.30 -40.01
CA ARG A 148 17.97 25.53 -38.58
C ARG A 148 16.73 26.27 -38.03
N LEU A 149 16.29 27.32 -38.73
CA LEU A 149 15.09 28.07 -38.36
C LEU A 149 13.83 27.18 -38.38
N ASP A 150 13.66 26.35 -39.39
CA ASP A 150 12.56 25.41 -39.52
C ASP A 150 12.59 24.36 -38.38
N TYR A 151 13.78 23.88 -37.98
CA TYR A 151 13.94 23.00 -36.84
C TYR A 151 13.49 23.68 -35.51
N LEU A 152 13.97 24.91 -35.25
CA LEU A 152 13.63 25.65 -34.04
C LEU A 152 12.13 25.93 -33.92
N ARG A 153 11.48 26.27 -35.03
CA ARG A 153 10.02 26.47 -35.10
C ARG A 153 9.24 25.18 -34.77
N LYS A 154 9.70 24.03 -35.26
CA LYS A 154 9.10 22.73 -34.95
C LYS A 154 9.29 22.37 -33.47
N GLU A 155 10.47 22.63 -32.94
CA GLU A 155 10.78 22.40 -31.52
C GLU A 155 9.89 23.24 -30.60
N LYS A 156 9.76 24.54 -30.92
CA LYS A 156 8.88 25.47 -30.19
C LYS A 156 7.42 25.02 -30.20
N ALA A 157 6.90 24.64 -31.37
CA ALA A 157 5.53 24.10 -31.48
C ALA A 157 5.33 22.80 -30.69
N ASN A 158 6.35 21.95 -30.60
CA ASN A 158 6.32 20.74 -29.81
C ASN A 158 6.29 21.04 -28.28
N LEU A 159 7.10 22.00 -27.83
CA LEU A 159 7.08 22.48 -26.44
C LEU A 159 5.71 23.05 -26.07
N GLU A 160 5.10 23.90 -26.90
CA GLU A 160 3.75 24.46 -26.68
C GLU A 160 2.71 23.35 -26.55
N LYS A 161 2.77 22.33 -27.41
CA LYS A 161 1.87 21.17 -27.36
C LYS A 161 2.03 20.39 -26.06
N ASN A 162 3.26 20.18 -25.60
CA ASN A 162 3.54 19.45 -24.36
C ASN A 162 3.07 20.24 -23.14
N VAL A 163 3.30 21.55 -23.09
CA VAL A 163 2.79 22.44 -22.05
C VAL A 163 1.26 22.37 -22.00
N SER A 164 0.58 22.49 -23.14
CA SER A 164 -0.90 22.41 -23.20
C SER A 164 -1.40 21.08 -22.63
N ARG A 165 -0.75 19.95 -22.99
CA ARG A 165 -1.14 18.63 -22.45
C ARG A 165 -1.00 18.53 -20.95
N LEU A 166 0.07 19.10 -20.35
CA LEU A 166 0.26 19.09 -18.91
C LEU A 166 -0.75 19.97 -18.18
N LEU A 167 -1.12 21.14 -18.77
CA LEU A 167 -2.13 22.04 -18.20
C LEU A 167 -3.55 21.45 -18.25
N ASP A 168 -3.83 20.57 -19.21
CA ASP A 168 -5.11 19.90 -19.36
C ASP A 168 -5.33 18.75 -18.37
N ILE A 169 -4.31 18.36 -17.58
CA ILE A 169 -4.40 17.28 -16.60
C ILE A 169 -5.36 17.66 -15.47
N ASN A 170 -6.47 16.94 -15.39
CA ASN A 170 -7.46 17.13 -14.32
C ASN A 170 -7.20 16.22 -13.11
N LEU A 171 -6.36 16.68 -12.18
CA LEU A 171 -6.05 15.94 -10.95
C LEU A 171 -7.27 15.73 -10.02
N LYS A 172 -8.36 16.52 -10.16
CA LYS A 172 -9.59 16.31 -9.38
C LYS A 172 -10.29 14.99 -9.74
N SER A 173 -10.12 14.54 -10.99
CA SER A 173 -10.69 13.28 -11.49
C SER A 173 -9.83 12.05 -11.21
N LEU A 174 -8.68 12.23 -10.54
CA LEU A 174 -7.78 11.16 -10.14
C LEU A 174 -8.50 10.09 -9.32
N ARG A 175 -8.23 8.83 -9.65
CA ARG A 175 -8.64 7.66 -8.86
C ARG A 175 -7.39 6.92 -8.41
N LEU A 176 -7.29 6.69 -7.10
CA LEU A 176 -6.26 5.86 -6.51
C LEU A 176 -6.83 4.44 -6.35
N VAL A 177 -6.14 3.45 -6.90
CA VAL A 177 -6.49 2.03 -6.80
C VAL A 177 -5.38 1.31 -6.07
N TYR A 178 -5.74 0.62 -5.00
CA TYR A 178 -4.82 -0.24 -4.25
C TYR A 178 -4.92 -1.66 -4.78
N HIS A 179 -3.81 -2.19 -5.25
CA HIS A 179 -3.68 -3.57 -5.71
C HIS A 179 -2.93 -4.35 -4.66
N ASN A 180 -3.49 -5.49 -4.24
CA ASN A 180 -2.83 -6.33 -3.26
C ASN A 180 -3.06 -7.82 -3.48
N GLU A 181 -2.10 -8.60 -2.99
CA GLU A 181 -2.17 -10.05 -2.86
C GLU A 181 -1.99 -10.40 -1.38
N VAL A 182 -3.08 -10.84 -0.76
CA VAL A 182 -3.10 -11.23 0.66
C VAL A 182 -3.03 -12.73 0.78
N GLY A 183 -2.22 -13.20 1.69
CA GLY A 183 -2.19 -14.62 2.06
C GLY A 183 -1.60 -14.82 3.45
N VAL A 184 -1.51 -16.08 3.86
CA VAL A 184 -1.02 -16.43 5.18
C VAL A 184 0.03 -17.53 5.12
N VAL A 185 0.92 -17.52 6.11
CA VAL A 185 1.90 -18.57 6.36
C VAL A 185 1.62 -19.15 7.75
N LEU A 186 1.55 -20.48 7.83
CA LEU A 186 1.32 -21.17 9.10
C LEU A 186 2.52 -21.02 10.03
N ASN A 187 2.27 -21.02 11.34
CA ASN A 187 3.30 -20.82 12.37
C ASN A 187 4.52 -21.77 12.28
N HIS A 188 4.35 -22.98 11.75
CA HIS A 188 5.44 -23.96 11.64
C HIS A 188 6.06 -24.02 10.24
N ALA A 189 5.58 -23.19 9.31
CA ALA A 189 6.13 -23.11 7.96
C ALA A 189 7.15 -21.97 7.90
N MET A 190 8.38 -22.29 7.52
CA MET A 190 9.33 -21.21 7.16
C MET A 190 8.78 -20.46 5.94
N PRO A 191 8.86 -19.12 5.90
CA PRO A 191 8.40 -18.32 4.75
C PRO A 191 9.30 -18.51 3.51
N THR A 192 9.95 -19.66 3.41
CA THR A 192 10.90 -20.01 2.36
C THR A 192 10.20 -20.72 1.21
N GLY A 193 9.77 -19.94 0.22
CA GLY A 193 9.28 -20.43 -1.06
C GLY A 193 7.77 -20.30 -1.26
N LYS A 194 7.36 -20.37 -2.54
CA LYS A 194 5.96 -20.23 -3.00
C LYS A 194 4.97 -21.23 -2.36
N ASN A 195 5.47 -22.33 -1.79
CA ASN A 195 4.63 -23.42 -1.25
C ASN A 195 4.13 -23.18 0.17
N SER A 196 4.64 -22.17 0.88
CA SER A 196 4.18 -21.85 2.25
C SER A 196 3.09 -20.76 2.28
N PHE A 197 2.96 -19.98 1.22
CA PHE A 197 1.97 -18.91 1.10
C PHE A 197 0.62 -19.47 0.69
N MET A 198 -0.39 -19.33 1.54
CA MET A 198 -1.77 -19.71 1.26
C MET A 198 -2.58 -18.45 0.93
N PRO A 199 -3.03 -18.30 -0.34
CA PRO A 199 -3.72 -17.09 -0.77
C PRO A 199 -5.09 -16.96 -0.11
N CYS A 200 -5.45 -15.71 0.21
CA CYS A 200 -6.69 -15.32 0.85
C CYS A 200 -7.50 -14.35 -0.01
N ASN A 201 -8.81 -14.29 0.25
CA ASN A 201 -9.67 -13.20 -0.15
C ASN A 201 -9.92 -12.31 1.07
N VAL A 202 -9.92 -11.00 0.90
CA VAL A 202 -10.38 -10.04 1.91
C VAL A 202 -11.90 -10.00 1.84
N LEU A 203 -12.58 -10.43 2.92
CA LEU A 203 -14.05 -10.49 2.97
C LEU A 203 -14.66 -9.20 3.49
N ARG A 204 -14.05 -8.62 4.51
CA ARG A 204 -14.55 -7.40 5.17
C ARG A 204 -13.40 -6.67 5.87
N THR A 205 -13.48 -5.35 5.85
CA THR A 205 -12.58 -4.44 6.57
C THR A 205 -13.39 -3.47 7.41
N ASP A 206 -12.84 -3.07 8.53
CA ASP A 206 -13.36 -2.06 9.44
C ASP A 206 -12.18 -1.17 9.86
N ALA A 207 -12.10 0.00 9.24
CA ALA A 207 -11.00 0.93 9.48
C ALA A 207 -11.11 1.64 10.85
N GLU A 208 -12.34 1.82 11.37
CA GLU A 208 -12.58 2.48 12.67
C GLU A 208 -12.01 1.66 13.82
N HIS A 209 -12.19 0.33 13.76
CA HIS A 209 -11.72 -0.60 14.79
C HIS A 209 -10.40 -1.29 14.42
N ASP A 210 -9.82 -0.96 13.27
CA ASP A 210 -8.63 -1.62 12.72
C ASP A 210 -8.77 -3.15 12.62
N LEU A 211 -9.91 -3.62 12.11
CA LEU A 211 -10.23 -5.04 11.98
C LEU A 211 -10.42 -5.45 10.53
N ALA A 212 -10.00 -6.66 10.18
CA ALA A 212 -10.30 -7.28 8.90
C ALA A 212 -10.60 -8.77 9.07
N VAL A 213 -11.46 -9.28 8.18
CA VAL A 213 -11.71 -10.70 8.01
C VAL A 213 -11.23 -11.10 6.63
N ILE A 214 -10.30 -12.04 6.60
CA ILE A 214 -9.81 -12.67 5.37
C ILE A 214 -10.20 -14.13 5.38
N GLN A 215 -10.23 -14.77 4.21
CA GLN A 215 -10.54 -16.19 4.10
C GLN A 215 -9.59 -16.87 3.11
N LEU A 216 -9.08 -18.03 3.48
CA LEU A 216 -8.32 -18.87 2.58
C LEU A 216 -9.13 -19.14 1.29
N LYS A 217 -8.50 -19.01 0.12
CA LYS A 217 -9.17 -19.33 -1.16
C LYS A 217 -9.62 -20.78 -1.24
N SER A 218 -8.96 -21.68 -0.52
CA SER A 218 -9.37 -23.09 -0.37
C SER A 218 -10.66 -23.29 0.44
N GLN A 219 -11.05 -22.30 1.24
CA GLN A 219 -12.17 -22.36 2.21
C GLN A 219 -12.07 -23.55 3.20
N ILE A 220 -10.85 -23.96 3.51
CA ILE A 220 -10.60 -25.07 4.45
C ILE A 220 -9.48 -24.65 5.39
N THR A 221 -9.75 -24.62 6.68
CA THR A 221 -8.72 -24.46 7.72
C THR A 221 -7.84 -25.70 7.74
N PRO A 222 -6.50 -25.58 7.68
CA PRO A 222 -5.59 -26.71 7.71
C PRO A 222 -5.80 -27.59 8.92
N GLN A 223 -5.69 -28.90 8.74
CA GLN A 223 -5.85 -29.85 9.82
C GLN A 223 -4.78 -29.62 10.90
N GLY A 224 -5.20 -29.66 12.16
CA GLY A 224 -4.32 -29.40 13.31
C GLY A 224 -4.22 -27.92 13.71
N SER A 225 -4.80 -27.02 12.93
CA SER A 225 -4.89 -25.61 13.34
C SER A 225 -5.92 -25.42 14.45
N TYR A 226 -5.55 -24.66 15.46
CA TYR A 226 -6.49 -24.24 16.50
C TYR A 226 -7.47 -23.20 15.94
N ILE A 227 -8.75 -23.32 16.30
CA ILE A 227 -9.80 -22.36 15.91
C ILE A 227 -10.23 -21.59 17.14
N PHE A 228 -9.97 -20.29 17.13
CA PHE A 228 -10.33 -19.41 18.22
C PHE A 228 -11.83 -19.15 18.23
N THR A 229 -12.43 -19.27 19.39
CA THR A 229 -13.83 -18.89 19.61
C THR A 229 -13.88 -17.45 20.10
N ILE A 230 -14.58 -16.59 19.35
CA ILE A 230 -14.82 -15.21 19.77
C ILE A 230 -15.97 -15.23 20.78
N PRO A 231 -15.75 -14.87 22.06
CA PRO A 231 -16.79 -14.86 23.06
C PRO A 231 -17.82 -13.77 22.74
N SER A 232 -19.11 -14.09 22.98
CA SER A 232 -20.21 -13.12 22.77
C SER A 232 -20.25 -12.01 23.82
N LYS A 233 -19.52 -12.17 24.93
CA LYS A 233 -19.38 -11.21 26.00
C LYS A 233 -17.91 -11.05 26.33
N ASP A 234 -17.52 -9.83 26.68
CA ASP A 234 -16.16 -9.56 27.13
C ASP A 234 -15.80 -10.38 28.37
N PRO A 235 -14.85 -11.32 28.31
CA PRO A 235 -14.46 -12.17 29.42
C PRO A 235 -13.83 -11.40 30.59
N LEU A 236 -13.25 -10.21 30.33
CA LEU A 236 -12.62 -9.39 31.38
C LEU A 236 -13.62 -8.61 32.23
N THR A 237 -14.74 -8.20 31.63
CA THR A 237 -15.77 -7.40 32.32
C THR A 237 -17.02 -8.17 32.69
N HIS A 238 -17.18 -9.39 32.13
CA HIS A 238 -18.32 -10.23 32.41
C HIS A 238 -18.07 -11.13 33.63
N TYR A 239 -18.78 -10.88 34.73
CA TYR A 239 -18.74 -11.71 35.93
C TYR A 239 -19.94 -12.67 35.95
N THR A 240 -19.67 -13.94 36.23
CA THR A 240 -20.68 -14.93 36.56
C THR A 240 -21.38 -14.57 37.90
N PHE A 241 -22.53 -15.18 38.19
CA PHE A 241 -23.24 -14.90 39.43
C PHE A 241 -22.37 -15.19 40.67
N GLY A 242 -21.59 -16.28 40.65
CA GLY A 242 -20.67 -16.64 41.73
C GLY A 242 -19.52 -15.63 41.89
N GLU A 243 -18.92 -15.20 40.79
CA GLU A 243 -17.87 -14.19 40.82
C GLU A 243 -18.37 -12.82 41.29
N LYS A 244 -19.60 -12.42 40.92
CA LYS A 244 -20.26 -11.20 41.46
C LYS A 244 -20.45 -11.25 42.98
N ILE A 245 -20.74 -12.42 43.52
CA ILE A 245 -20.82 -12.61 44.99
C ILE A 245 -19.42 -12.50 45.60
N ALA A 246 -18.42 -13.20 45.02
CA ALA A 246 -17.05 -13.18 45.51
C ALA A 246 -16.45 -11.76 45.46
N GLN A 247 -16.75 -10.97 44.44
CA GLN A 247 -16.32 -9.57 44.31
C GLN A 247 -16.79 -8.70 45.48
N LYS A 248 -17.98 -8.96 46.03
CA LYS A 248 -18.47 -8.28 47.23
C LYS A 248 -17.65 -8.58 48.49
N PHE A 249 -16.90 -9.69 48.48
CA PHE A 249 -15.99 -10.09 49.54
C PHE A 249 -14.51 -9.80 49.23
N GLY A 250 -14.23 -8.91 48.24
CA GLY A 250 -12.87 -8.48 47.91
C GLY A 250 -12.16 -9.38 46.90
N TYR A 251 -12.87 -10.30 46.21
CA TYR A 251 -12.30 -11.03 45.07
C TYR A 251 -12.15 -10.09 43.89
N ASP A 252 -10.93 -10.02 43.38
CA ASP A 252 -10.63 -9.33 42.12
C ASP A 252 -10.30 -10.36 41.05
N LYS A 253 -10.89 -10.20 39.87
CA LYS A 253 -10.67 -11.10 38.74
C LYS A 253 -9.29 -10.83 38.16
N ASN A 254 -8.28 -11.59 38.63
CA ASN A 254 -6.91 -11.45 38.20
C ASN A 254 -6.64 -12.46 37.07
N GLU A 255 -7.03 -12.10 35.85
CA GLU A 255 -6.76 -12.91 34.65
C GLU A 255 -5.43 -12.50 34.01
N GLN A 256 -4.61 -13.49 33.69
CA GLN A 256 -3.39 -13.25 32.90
C GLN A 256 -3.74 -13.20 31.41
N ILE A 257 -3.27 -12.17 30.74
CA ILE A 257 -3.44 -11.98 29.30
C ILE A 257 -2.13 -12.30 28.60
N PHE A 258 -2.21 -13.14 27.58
CA PHE A 258 -1.07 -13.46 26.73
C PHE A 258 -1.35 -12.98 25.30
N MET A 259 -0.37 -12.33 24.69
CA MET A 259 -0.40 -11.92 23.30
C MET A 259 0.45 -12.86 22.47
N LEU A 260 -0.14 -13.44 21.43
CA LEU A 260 0.56 -14.23 20.42
C LEU A 260 0.63 -13.40 19.13
N SER A 261 1.83 -13.05 18.66
CA SER A 261 1.98 -12.15 17.52
C SER A 261 3.26 -12.37 16.71
N TYR A 262 3.25 -11.90 15.47
CA TYR A 262 4.39 -11.85 14.55
C TYR A 262 4.98 -10.43 14.43
N ASN A 263 5.01 -9.66 15.50
CA ASN A 263 5.39 -8.24 15.50
C ASN A 263 6.87 -7.99 15.12
N LEU A 264 7.71 -9.00 15.18
CA LEU A 264 9.17 -8.87 14.97
C LEU A 264 9.69 -9.74 13.81
N GLY A 265 8.82 -10.18 12.88
CA GLY A 265 9.20 -11.02 11.74
C GLY A 265 8.61 -12.43 11.80
N PRO A 266 9.21 -13.42 11.11
CA PRO A 266 8.60 -14.73 10.88
C PRO A 266 8.52 -15.64 12.11
N GLN A 267 8.97 -15.19 13.27
CA GLN A 267 8.87 -15.95 14.52
C GLN A 267 7.71 -15.47 15.36
N LEU A 268 6.88 -16.43 15.81
CA LEU A 268 5.79 -16.13 16.73
C LEU A 268 6.36 -15.76 18.10
N ALA A 269 6.04 -14.56 18.55
CA ALA A 269 6.36 -14.09 19.89
C ALA A 269 5.17 -14.31 20.83
N VAL A 270 5.47 -14.67 22.08
CA VAL A 270 4.49 -14.72 23.17
C VAL A 270 4.90 -13.69 24.20
N THR A 271 4.00 -12.76 24.50
CA THR A 271 4.23 -11.68 25.47
C THR A 271 3.14 -11.73 26.54
N LYS A 272 3.53 -11.55 27.82
CA LYS A 272 2.64 -11.54 28.98
C LYS A 272 2.32 -10.11 29.37
#